data_21ead32b7fc422f34eed4334acf2ab56
#
_entry.id   21ead32b7fc422f34eed4334acf2ab56
#
_cell.length_a   1.000
_cell.length_b   1.000
_cell.length_c   1.000
_cell.angle_alpha   90.00
_cell.angle_beta   90.00
_cell.angle_gamma   90.00
#
_symmetry.space_group_name_H-M   'P 1'
#
loop_
_entity.id
_entity.type
_entity.pdbx_description
1 polymer ?
#
loop_
_entity_poly.entity_id
_entity_poly.type
_entity_poly.pdbx_seq_one_letter_code
_entity_poly.pdbx_strand_id
1 'polypeptide(L)'
;TDLAGELEPFKGYPILSGIFTQEGIRKLDQFMMEFGFLTKHKFSIRTAKKPPRGTPARDVYLIRSYEYPYEWDGLSEEEVQNRLVDIRVRLRRMGEQDGSMMVFSFWPDVIMIKEVGDPMEVADYLGLDRMGLKARVILAQGRQHTNYAITLYACHPFFLQGVSSMTNGENTAFGPIREFLSSRAFTGYMGYQSDSEVFTHILHYTTKRLGLGLDMYKHIITPLKDEELLRHPDSAYLRTLKHSLRSLIIDGPNCVIGALPDNTVFMAQDSKKLRPGV
;
A
#
# COMPACT_ATOMS: atom_id res chain seq x y z
N THR A 1 -26.96 -5.11 -1.88
CA THR A 1 -26.42 -6.20 -1.06
C THR A 1 -25.63 -5.54 0.06
N ASP A 2 -25.98 -5.82 1.30
CA ASP A 2 -25.36 -5.24 2.48
C ASP A 2 -24.07 -6.01 2.78
N LEU A 3 -22.94 -5.48 2.34
CA LEU A 3 -21.63 -6.04 2.63
C LEU A 3 -21.25 -6.00 4.12
N ALA A 4 -21.92 -5.20 4.93
CA ALA A 4 -21.62 -5.10 6.36
C ALA A 4 -21.80 -6.44 7.09
N GLY A 5 -22.78 -7.26 6.65
CA GLY A 5 -22.97 -8.63 7.14
C GLY A 5 -22.02 -9.65 6.50
N GLU A 6 -21.37 -9.29 5.37
CA GLU A 6 -20.52 -10.19 4.60
C GLU A 6 -19.01 -10.00 4.91
N LEU A 7 -18.62 -8.95 5.64
CA LEU A 7 -17.21 -8.70 5.95
C LEU A 7 -16.65 -9.59 7.08
N GLU A 8 -17.49 -10.03 8.03
CA GLU A 8 -17.07 -11.00 9.04
C GLU A 8 -16.48 -12.28 8.45
N PRO A 9 -17.02 -12.84 7.34
CA PRO A 9 -16.43 -13.99 6.68
C PRO A 9 -15.03 -13.76 6.09
N PHE A 10 -14.62 -12.49 5.88
CA PHE A 10 -13.29 -12.16 5.36
C PHE A 10 -12.22 -12.08 6.44
N LYS A 11 -12.61 -12.00 7.71
CA LYS A 11 -11.72 -11.76 8.84
C LYS A 11 -10.69 -12.88 8.97
N GLY A 12 -9.42 -12.48 9.02
CA GLY A 12 -8.28 -13.40 9.19
C GLY A 12 -7.86 -14.15 7.92
N TYR A 13 -8.65 -14.04 6.83
CA TYR A 13 -8.27 -14.61 5.54
C TYR A 13 -7.57 -13.58 4.66
N PRO A 14 -6.61 -14.00 3.80
CA PRO A 14 -6.02 -13.09 2.84
C PRO A 14 -7.07 -12.63 1.83
N ILE A 15 -7.20 -11.31 1.69
CA ILE A 15 -8.14 -10.65 0.80
C ILE A 15 -7.37 -10.11 -0.40
N LEU A 16 -7.77 -10.53 -1.59
CA LEU A 16 -7.29 -9.97 -2.84
C LEU A 16 -8.24 -8.89 -3.30
N SER A 17 -7.70 -7.73 -3.67
CA SER A 17 -8.47 -6.67 -4.32
C SER A 17 -7.75 -6.13 -5.55
N GLY A 18 -8.52 -5.86 -6.60
CA GLY A 18 -7.98 -5.40 -7.87
C GLY A 18 -9.01 -5.27 -8.98
N ILE A 19 -8.52 -4.98 -10.17
CA ILE A 19 -9.31 -4.84 -11.40
C ILE A 19 -8.91 -5.94 -12.38
N PHE A 20 -9.90 -6.57 -12.99
CA PHE A 20 -9.69 -7.75 -13.83
C PHE A 20 -10.54 -7.72 -15.10
N THR A 21 -9.95 -8.17 -16.19
CA THR A 21 -10.69 -8.63 -17.36
C THR A 21 -11.23 -10.04 -17.10
N GLN A 22 -12.12 -10.56 -17.96
CA GLN A 22 -12.58 -11.95 -17.85
C GLN A 22 -11.42 -12.95 -18.01
N GLU A 23 -10.46 -12.64 -18.87
CA GLU A 23 -9.23 -13.43 -19.02
C GLU A 23 -8.36 -13.37 -17.76
N GLY A 24 -8.23 -12.19 -17.17
CA GLY A 24 -7.51 -12.00 -15.91
C GLY A 24 -8.11 -12.81 -14.77
N ILE A 25 -9.44 -12.91 -14.70
CA ILE A 25 -10.12 -13.75 -13.70
C ILE A 25 -9.77 -15.23 -13.90
N ARG A 26 -9.78 -15.74 -15.15
CA ARG A 26 -9.40 -17.14 -15.44
C ARG A 26 -7.95 -17.43 -15.04
N LYS A 27 -7.03 -16.54 -15.37
CA LYS A 27 -5.61 -16.65 -14.98
C LYS A 27 -5.43 -16.60 -13.47
N LEU A 28 -6.16 -15.71 -12.78
CA LEU A 28 -6.17 -15.63 -11.33
C LEU A 28 -6.66 -16.95 -10.71
N ASP A 29 -7.79 -17.47 -11.19
CA ASP A 29 -8.36 -18.71 -10.65
C ASP A 29 -7.40 -19.89 -10.83
N GLN A 30 -6.77 -20.03 -12.00
CA GLN A 30 -5.76 -21.05 -12.26
C GLN A 30 -4.54 -20.88 -11.34
N PHE A 31 -3.97 -19.68 -11.26
CA PHE A 31 -2.82 -19.39 -10.43
C PHE A 31 -3.08 -19.69 -8.95
N MET A 32 -4.22 -19.23 -8.42
CA MET A 32 -4.55 -19.44 -7.00
C MET A 32 -4.75 -20.92 -6.68
N MET A 33 -5.35 -21.67 -7.61
CA MET A 33 -5.52 -23.12 -7.48
C MET A 33 -4.17 -23.86 -7.51
N GLU A 34 -3.25 -23.48 -8.39
CA GLU A 34 -1.89 -24.06 -8.47
C GLU A 34 -1.09 -23.83 -7.19
N PHE A 35 -1.34 -22.72 -6.48
CA PHE A 35 -0.75 -22.42 -5.19
C PHE A 35 -1.52 -22.97 -3.98
N GLY A 36 -2.57 -23.77 -4.22
CA GLY A 36 -3.35 -24.42 -3.17
C GLY A 36 -4.36 -23.51 -2.44
N PHE A 37 -4.60 -22.28 -2.93
CA PHE A 37 -5.59 -21.40 -2.33
C PHE A 37 -7.01 -21.78 -2.73
N LEU A 38 -7.91 -21.89 -1.76
CA LEU A 38 -9.33 -22.09 -2.01
C LEU A 38 -10.09 -20.79 -1.84
N THR A 39 -10.93 -20.43 -2.82
CA THR A 39 -11.76 -19.23 -2.72
C THR A 39 -12.82 -19.42 -1.63
N LYS A 40 -12.83 -18.53 -0.64
CA LYS A 40 -13.80 -18.52 0.46
C LYS A 40 -15.01 -17.65 0.14
N HIS A 41 -14.77 -16.39 -0.15
CA HIS A 41 -15.82 -15.41 -0.47
C HIS A 41 -15.47 -14.63 -1.72
N LYS A 42 -16.49 -14.30 -2.51
CA LYS A 42 -16.35 -13.51 -3.74
C LYS A 42 -17.27 -12.31 -3.69
N PHE A 43 -16.71 -11.16 -3.93
CA PHE A 43 -17.44 -9.95 -4.20
C PHE A 43 -16.93 -9.29 -5.47
N SER A 44 -17.81 -8.86 -6.34
CA SER A 44 -17.45 -8.16 -7.57
C SER A 44 -18.32 -6.94 -7.76
N ILE A 45 -17.69 -5.81 -8.01
CA ILE A 45 -18.38 -4.59 -8.39
C ILE A 45 -18.52 -4.60 -9.90
N ARG A 46 -19.77 -4.71 -10.36
CA ARG A 46 -20.13 -4.48 -11.76
C ARG A 46 -20.94 -3.22 -11.82
N THR A 47 -20.39 -2.18 -12.39
CA THR A 47 -21.11 -0.92 -12.49
C THR A 47 -21.87 -0.88 -13.82
N ALA A 48 -23.14 -0.54 -13.76
CA ALA A 48 -23.93 -0.20 -14.95
C ALA A 48 -23.73 1.29 -15.33
N LYS A 49 -23.01 2.05 -14.51
CA LYS A 49 -22.78 3.48 -14.70
C LYS A 49 -21.61 3.72 -15.65
N LYS A 50 -21.65 4.88 -16.29
CA LYS A 50 -20.54 5.33 -17.12
C LYS A 50 -19.32 5.61 -16.21
N PRO A 51 -18.12 5.12 -16.57
CA PRO A 51 -16.92 5.42 -15.81
C PRO A 51 -16.64 6.92 -15.77
N PRO A 52 -15.91 7.41 -14.75
CA PRO A 52 -15.48 8.80 -14.67
C PRO A 52 -14.77 9.25 -15.94
N ARG A 53 -14.84 10.54 -16.25
CA ARG A 53 -14.24 11.10 -17.46
C ARG A 53 -12.74 10.81 -17.54
N GLY A 54 -12.30 10.29 -18.67
CA GLY A 54 -10.88 9.92 -18.89
C GLY A 54 -10.47 8.56 -18.34
N THR A 55 -11.38 7.83 -17.71
CA THR A 55 -11.13 6.48 -17.21
C THR A 55 -11.54 5.46 -18.29
N PRO A 56 -10.68 4.51 -18.65
CA PRO A 56 -11.08 3.40 -19.51
C PRO A 56 -12.11 2.53 -18.79
N ALA A 57 -13.06 1.98 -19.54
CA ALA A 57 -14.01 1.02 -19.00
C ALA A 57 -13.26 -0.16 -18.37
N ARG A 58 -13.67 -0.55 -17.17
CA ARG A 58 -13.11 -1.70 -16.44
C ARG A 58 -14.13 -2.82 -16.44
N ASP A 59 -13.65 -4.03 -16.61
CA ASP A 59 -14.55 -5.19 -16.64
C ASP A 59 -15.12 -5.48 -15.26
N VAL A 60 -14.26 -5.65 -14.25
CA VAL A 60 -14.68 -6.04 -12.90
C VAL A 60 -13.70 -5.53 -11.85
N TYR A 61 -14.20 -4.85 -10.82
CA TYR A 61 -13.53 -4.78 -9.53
C TYR A 61 -13.81 -6.06 -8.75
N LEU A 62 -12.76 -6.71 -8.28
CA LEU A 62 -12.86 -7.98 -7.60
C LEU A 62 -12.29 -7.86 -6.19
N ILE A 63 -13.06 -8.34 -5.22
CA ILE A 63 -12.63 -8.55 -3.85
C ILE A 63 -12.92 -10.01 -3.54
N ARG A 64 -11.88 -10.78 -3.21
CA ARG A 64 -12.00 -12.19 -2.87
C ARG A 64 -11.17 -12.52 -1.65
N SER A 65 -11.69 -13.31 -0.73
CA SER A 65 -10.91 -13.96 0.31
C SER A 65 -10.61 -15.41 -0.03
N TYR A 66 -9.51 -15.88 0.49
CA TYR A 66 -9.01 -17.22 0.24
C TYR A 66 -8.68 -17.93 1.55
N GLU A 67 -8.93 -19.21 1.62
CA GLU A 67 -8.32 -20.07 2.62
C GLU A 67 -6.84 -20.24 2.31
N TYR A 68 -6.01 -20.29 3.35
CA TYR A 68 -4.59 -20.57 3.19
C TYR A 68 -4.39 -21.98 2.65
N PRO A 69 -3.35 -22.21 1.83
CA PRO A 69 -2.96 -23.56 1.43
C PRO A 69 -2.69 -24.44 2.63
N TYR A 70 -3.11 -25.69 2.59
CA TYR A 70 -2.86 -26.66 3.69
C TYR A 70 -1.36 -26.81 4.00
N GLU A 71 -0.50 -26.72 2.97
CA GLU A 71 0.94 -26.80 3.10
C GLU A 71 1.55 -25.65 3.90
N TRP A 72 0.75 -24.62 4.21
CA TRP A 72 1.18 -23.48 5.04
C TRP A 72 0.88 -23.71 6.54
N ASP A 73 0.23 -24.82 6.88
CA ASP A 73 0.00 -25.18 8.26
C ASP A 73 1.34 -25.38 8.98
N GLY A 74 1.52 -24.71 10.11
CA GLY A 74 2.76 -24.76 10.89
C GLY A 74 3.86 -23.79 10.45
N LEU A 75 3.66 -23.00 9.40
CA LEU A 75 4.57 -21.90 9.06
C LEU A 75 4.50 -20.80 10.13
N SER A 76 5.62 -20.13 10.34
CA SER A 76 5.66 -18.92 11.15
C SER A 76 4.88 -17.79 10.49
N GLU A 77 4.41 -16.83 11.29
CA GLU A 77 3.73 -15.64 10.77
C GLU A 77 4.58 -14.88 9.74
N GLU A 78 5.88 -14.78 9.97
CA GLU A 78 6.81 -14.11 9.05
C GLU A 78 6.88 -14.85 7.70
N GLU A 79 6.94 -16.17 7.70
CA GLU A 79 6.95 -16.96 6.46
C GLU A 79 5.65 -16.80 5.68
N VAL A 80 4.50 -16.85 6.36
CA VAL A 80 3.19 -16.59 5.72
C VAL A 80 3.16 -15.20 5.10
N GLN A 81 3.58 -14.17 5.84
CA GLN A 81 3.63 -12.79 5.36
C GLN A 81 4.52 -12.64 4.13
N ASN A 82 5.69 -13.26 4.13
CA ASN A 82 6.61 -13.22 3.00
C ASN A 82 6.03 -13.92 1.76
N ARG A 83 5.36 -15.05 1.93
CA ARG A 83 4.69 -15.77 0.84
C ARG A 83 3.52 -14.96 0.25
N LEU A 84 2.73 -14.28 1.09
CA LEU A 84 1.66 -13.41 0.60
C LEU A 84 2.19 -12.26 -0.29
N VAL A 85 3.33 -11.68 0.10
CA VAL A 85 3.99 -10.65 -0.73
C VAL A 85 4.46 -11.24 -2.05
N ASP A 86 5.08 -12.44 -2.05
CA ASP A 86 5.54 -13.09 -3.28
C ASP A 86 4.38 -13.38 -4.24
N ILE A 87 3.27 -13.92 -3.74
CA ILE A 87 2.04 -14.15 -4.51
C ILE A 87 1.55 -12.85 -5.14
N ARG A 88 1.45 -11.77 -4.35
CA ARG A 88 1.01 -10.46 -4.87
C ARG A 88 1.95 -9.94 -5.96
N VAL A 89 3.26 -10.08 -5.79
CA VAL A 89 4.26 -9.64 -6.79
C VAL A 89 4.12 -10.44 -8.08
N ARG A 90 3.93 -11.76 -7.99
CA ARG A 90 3.72 -12.62 -9.16
C ARG A 90 2.45 -12.26 -9.92
N LEU A 91 1.32 -12.09 -9.21
CA LEU A 91 0.06 -11.67 -9.81
C LEU A 91 0.18 -10.29 -10.49
N ARG A 92 0.88 -9.35 -9.86
CA ARG A 92 1.16 -8.06 -10.47
C ARG A 92 1.95 -8.19 -11.77
N ARG A 93 3.03 -8.97 -11.78
CA ARG A 93 3.85 -9.21 -12.97
C ARG A 93 3.06 -9.85 -14.10
N MET A 94 2.19 -10.81 -13.78
CA MET A 94 1.31 -11.41 -14.77
C MET A 94 0.41 -10.36 -15.42
N GLY A 95 -0.22 -9.50 -14.61
CA GLY A 95 -1.07 -8.43 -15.13
C GLY A 95 -0.33 -7.34 -15.91
N GLU A 96 0.92 -7.04 -15.53
CA GLU A 96 1.76 -6.07 -16.25
C GLU A 96 2.19 -6.58 -17.63
N GLN A 97 2.29 -7.90 -17.83
CA GLN A 97 2.69 -8.49 -19.11
C GLN A 97 1.60 -8.36 -20.19
N ASP A 98 0.35 -8.45 -19.83
CA ASP A 98 -0.76 -8.57 -20.81
C ASP A 98 -1.93 -7.60 -20.55
N GLY A 99 -1.87 -6.81 -19.49
CA GLY A 99 -2.94 -5.87 -19.11
C GLY A 99 -4.22 -6.54 -18.59
N SER A 100 -4.19 -7.85 -18.33
CA SER A 100 -5.39 -8.62 -17.97
C SER A 100 -5.86 -8.38 -16.54
N MET A 101 -4.99 -7.92 -15.65
CA MET A 101 -5.32 -7.67 -14.25
C MET A 101 -4.44 -6.58 -13.62
N MET A 102 -4.97 -5.93 -12.58
CA MET A 102 -4.25 -5.04 -11.68
C MET A 102 -4.57 -5.43 -10.24
N VAL A 103 -3.61 -6.02 -9.53
CA VAL A 103 -3.77 -6.44 -8.14
C VAL A 103 -3.23 -5.36 -7.21
N PHE A 104 -4.11 -4.77 -6.40
CA PHE A 104 -3.75 -3.68 -5.49
C PHE A 104 -3.30 -4.18 -4.13
N SER A 105 -3.98 -5.18 -3.57
CA SER A 105 -3.62 -5.82 -2.31
C SER A 105 -3.90 -7.32 -2.33
N PHE A 106 -3.13 -8.06 -1.56
CA PHE A 106 -3.38 -9.44 -1.18
C PHE A 106 -2.87 -9.61 0.24
N TRP A 107 -3.74 -9.39 1.22
CA TRP A 107 -3.37 -9.34 2.63
C TRP A 107 -4.59 -9.53 3.54
N PRO A 108 -4.42 -10.15 4.73
CA PRO A 108 -5.49 -10.25 5.71
C PRO A 108 -6.02 -8.88 6.13
N ASP A 109 -7.33 -8.76 6.25
CA ASP A 109 -8.04 -7.58 6.78
C ASP A 109 -7.78 -6.26 6.03
N VAL A 110 -7.29 -6.32 4.78
CA VAL A 110 -7.01 -5.14 3.95
C VAL A 110 -7.74 -5.21 2.62
N ILE A 111 -8.49 -4.17 2.31
CA ILE A 111 -9.10 -3.94 1.00
C ILE A 111 -8.54 -2.63 0.44
N MET A 112 -8.05 -2.66 -0.78
CA MET A 112 -7.54 -1.48 -1.46
C MET A 112 -8.32 -1.22 -2.75
N ILE A 113 -8.87 -0.01 -2.87
CA ILE A 113 -9.62 0.44 -4.04
C ILE A 113 -8.87 1.63 -4.64
N LYS A 114 -8.60 1.58 -5.95
CA LYS A 114 -7.93 2.64 -6.68
C LYS A 114 -8.65 2.89 -8.00
N GLU A 115 -8.93 4.14 -8.31
CA GLU A 115 -9.50 4.53 -9.61
C GLU A 115 -9.05 5.94 -9.99
N VAL A 116 -9.15 6.25 -11.28
CA VAL A 116 -8.86 7.57 -11.85
C VAL A 116 -10.16 8.32 -12.00
N GLY A 117 -10.22 9.56 -11.54
CA GLY A 117 -11.38 10.44 -11.69
C GLY A 117 -11.56 11.36 -10.49
N ASP A 118 -12.59 12.19 -10.55
CA ASP A 118 -13.02 12.96 -9.39
C ASP A 118 -13.48 12.02 -8.27
N PRO A 119 -13.11 12.26 -6.99
CA PRO A 119 -13.46 11.36 -5.88
C PRO A 119 -14.96 11.09 -5.75
N MET A 120 -15.82 12.09 -6.00
CA MET A 120 -17.27 11.91 -5.92
C MET A 120 -17.80 11.07 -7.08
N GLU A 121 -17.29 11.29 -8.30
CA GLU A 121 -17.64 10.50 -9.47
C GLU A 121 -17.18 9.03 -9.30
N VAL A 122 -15.99 8.81 -8.74
CA VAL A 122 -15.47 7.47 -8.44
C VAL A 122 -16.33 6.78 -7.37
N ALA A 123 -16.67 7.49 -6.31
CA ALA A 123 -17.52 6.95 -5.24
C ALA A 123 -18.90 6.53 -5.79
N ASP A 124 -19.52 7.38 -6.61
CA ASP A 124 -20.80 7.06 -7.25
C ASP A 124 -20.68 5.92 -8.28
N TYR A 125 -19.63 5.95 -9.09
CA TYR A 125 -19.36 4.90 -10.08
C TYR A 125 -19.22 3.53 -9.44
N LEU A 126 -18.47 3.43 -8.36
CA LEU A 126 -18.23 2.19 -7.62
C LEU A 126 -19.35 1.88 -6.62
N GLY A 127 -20.22 2.83 -6.31
CA GLY A 127 -21.27 2.69 -5.32
C GLY A 127 -20.73 2.48 -3.90
N LEU A 128 -19.67 3.21 -3.54
CA LEU A 128 -18.96 3.02 -2.27
C LEU A 128 -19.87 3.26 -1.05
N ASP A 129 -20.82 4.18 -1.17
CA ASP A 129 -21.85 4.49 -0.18
C ASP A 129 -22.79 3.31 0.11
N ARG A 130 -22.95 2.43 -0.87
CA ARG A 130 -23.88 1.27 -0.84
C ARG A 130 -23.18 -0.05 -0.54
N MET A 131 -21.85 -0.07 -0.51
CA MET A 131 -21.08 -1.30 -0.25
C MET A 131 -21.18 -1.78 1.20
N GLY A 132 -21.65 -0.94 2.12
CA GLY A 132 -21.71 -1.30 3.53
C GLY A 132 -20.35 -1.63 4.17
N LEU A 133 -19.25 -1.16 3.57
CA LEU A 133 -17.90 -1.41 4.07
C LEU A 133 -17.71 -0.78 5.45
N LYS A 134 -17.28 -1.59 6.41
CA LYS A 134 -16.88 -1.14 7.74
C LYS A 134 -15.39 -1.43 7.93
N ALA A 135 -14.65 -0.42 8.37
CA ALA A 135 -13.24 -0.55 8.65
C ALA A 135 -12.89 0.20 9.94
N ARG A 136 -11.87 -0.27 10.66
CA ARG A 136 -11.32 0.45 11.82
C ARG A 136 -10.52 1.67 11.38
N VAL A 137 -9.82 1.57 10.26
CA VAL A 137 -9.02 2.64 9.68
C VAL A 137 -9.35 2.74 8.19
N ILE A 138 -9.63 3.95 7.73
CA ILE A 138 -9.82 4.27 6.32
C ILE A 138 -8.80 5.34 5.95
N LEU A 139 -7.91 5.01 5.01
CA LEU A 139 -6.99 5.97 4.40
C LEU A 139 -7.52 6.30 3.00
N ALA A 140 -7.85 7.57 2.76
CA ALA A 140 -8.37 8.02 1.48
C ALA A 140 -7.61 9.25 0.97
N GLN A 141 -7.32 9.29 -0.32
CA GLN A 141 -6.66 10.42 -0.96
C GLN A 141 -7.21 10.66 -2.36
N GLY A 142 -7.58 11.92 -2.64
CA GLY A 142 -7.71 12.42 -3.99
C GLY A 142 -6.38 13.03 -4.44
N ARG A 143 -5.75 12.47 -5.48
CA ARG A 143 -4.49 12.97 -6.03
C ARG A 143 -4.75 13.74 -7.31
N GLN A 144 -4.28 14.97 -7.36
CA GLN A 144 -4.18 15.70 -8.61
C GLN A 144 -2.86 15.36 -9.32
N HIS A 145 -2.91 15.09 -10.61
CA HIS A 145 -1.73 14.85 -11.43
C HIS A 145 -0.86 16.11 -11.49
N THR A 146 0.46 15.94 -11.35
CA THR A 146 1.43 17.02 -11.52
C THR A 146 2.39 16.77 -12.69
N ASN A 147 3.30 15.81 -12.57
CA ASN A 147 4.42 15.62 -13.50
C ASN A 147 4.55 14.22 -14.10
N TYR A 148 3.73 13.25 -13.70
CA TYR A 148 3.85 11.85 -14.11
C TYR A 148 2.58 11.36 -14.79
N ALA A 149 2.72 10.35 -15.65
CA ALA A 149 1.56 9.65 -16.17
C ALA A 149 0.74 9.06 -15.02
N ILE A 150 -0.59 9.19 -15.08
CA ILE A 150 -1.47 8.61 -14.08
C ILE A 150 -1.52 7.10 -14.32
N THR A 151 -0.98 6.35 -13.37
CA THR A 151 -1.15 4.91 -13.31
C THR A 151 -1.76 4.54 -11.96
N LEU A 152 -2.65 3.54 -11.94
CA LEU A 152 -3.31 3.14 -10.70
C LEU A 152 -2.32 2.59 -9.66
N TYR A 153 -1.23 1.98 -10.10
CA TYR A 153 -0.18 1.53 -9.19
C TYR A 153 0.56 2.69 -8.51
N ALA A 154 0.67 3.84 -9.18
CA ALA A 154 1.28 5.05 -8.62
C ALA A 154 0.34 5.88 -7.74
N CYS A 155 -0.95 5.48 -7.61
CA CYS A 155 -1.89 6.15 -6.74
C CYS A 155 -1.77 5.70 -5.29
N HIS A 156 -2.05 6.61 -4.36
CA HIS A 156 -2.11 6.30 -2.93
C HIS A 156 -3.40 5.53 -2.55
N PRO A 157 -3.45 4.91 -1.38
CA PRO A 157 -2.33 4.62 -0.48
C PRO A 157 -1.38 3.56 -1.05
N PHE A 158 -0.14 3.54 -0.55
CA PHE A 158 0.80 2.43 -0.76
C PHE A 158 0.73 1.47 0.42
N PHE A 159 1.03 0.21 0.15
CA PHE A 159 0.86 -0.87 1.12
C PHE A 159 1.96 -1.93 1.02
N LEU A 160 2.51 -2.32 2.16
CA LEU A 160 3.48 -3.42 2.28
C LEU A 160 3.37 -4.12 3.64
N GLN A 161 3.01 -5.40 3.66
CA GLN A 161 2.96 -6.26 4.87
C GLN A 161 2.24 -5.60 6.07
N GLY A 162 1.02 -5.13 5.86
CA GLY A 162 0.22 -4.49 6.89
C GLY A 162 0.52 -3.02 7.16
N VAL A 163 1.65 -2.51 6.64
CA VAL A 163 2.01 -1.10 6.73
C VAL A 163 1.44 -0.36 5.54
N SER A 164 0.77 0.76 5.78
CA SER A 164 0.26 1.62 4.70
C SER A 164 0.59 3.08 4.94
N SER A 165 0.81 3.83 3.87
CA SER A 165 0.94 5.27 3.93
C SER A 165 0.45 5.97 2.67
N MET A 166 0.17 7.24 2.85
CA MET A 166 -0.05 8.21 1.77
C MET A 166 0.67 9.51 2.12
N THR A 167 1.08 10.23 1.08
CA THR A 167 1.87 11.45 1.24
C THR A 167 1.30 12.58 0.40
N ASN A 168 1.43 13.78 0.93
CA ASN A 168 1.40 15.00 0.14
C ASN A 168 2.80 15.59 0.19
N GLY A 169 3.53 15.54 -0.92
CA GLY A 169 4.92 15.98 -0.96
C GLY A 169 5.62 15.66 -2.27
N GLU A 170 6.90 15.96 -2.26
CA GLU A 170 7.83 15.63 -3.33
C GLU A 170 9.10 15.06 -2.72
N ASN A 171 9.77 14.19 -3.45
CA ASN A 171 11.03 13.58 -2.99
C ASN A 171 12.03 13.53 -4.13
N THR A 172 12.99 14.45 -4.15
CA THR A 172 14.05 14.49 -5.15
C THR A 172 15.12 13.40 -4.94
N ALA A 173 15.21 12.85 -3.71
CA ALA A 173 16.10 11.74 -3.36
C ALA A 173 15.52 10.36 -3.69
N PHE A 174 14.45 10.27 -4.48
CA PHE A 174 13.76 9.01 -4.80
C PHE A 174 14.67 7.92 -5.36
N GLY A 175 15.52 8.24 -6.33
CA GLY A 175 16.41 7.27 -6.97
C GLY A 175 17.35 6.56 -5.98
N PRO A 176 18.17 7.28 -5.23
CA PRO A 176 19.06 6.72 -4.21
C PRO A 176 18.33 5.92 -3.12
N ILE A 177 17.17 6.41 -2.65
CA ILE A 177 16.37 5.70 -1.65
C ILE A 177 15.86 4.38 -2.20
N ARG A 178 15.34 4.39 -3.41
CA ARG A 178 14.88 3.19 -4.11
C ARG A 178 16.00 2.15 -4.24
N GLU A 179 17.17 2.57 -4.66
CA GLU A 179 18.33 1.70 -4.80
C GLU A 179 18.75 1.07 -3.46
N PHE A 180 18.83 1.88 -2.41
CA PHE A 180 19.11 1.40 -1.06
C PHE A 180 18.10 0.37 -0.59
N LEU A 181 16.80 0.65 -0.74
CA LEU A 181 15.72 -0.24 -0.29
C LEU A 181 15.64 -1.51 -1.14
N SER A 182 15.83 -1.41 -2.45
CA SER A 182 15.81 -2.58 -3.36
C SER A 182 16.88 -3.61 -3.02
N SER A 183 18.03 -3.17 -2.49
CA SER A 183 19.11 -4.06 -2.07
C SER A 183 18.91 -4.68 -0.68
N ARG A 184 17.99 -4.17 0.15
CA ARG A 184 17.83 -4.55 1.57
C ARG A 184 16.40 -4.96 1.96
N ALA A 185 15.43 -4.68 1.11
CA ALA A 185 14.04 -5.01 1.33
C ALA A 185 13.56 -6.12 0.39
N PHE A 186 12.28 -6.18 0.08
CA PHE A 186 11.75 -7.15 -0.88
C PHE A 186 12.13 -6.78 -2.30
N THR A 187 13.01 -7.55 -2.92
CA THR A 187 13.45 -7.36 -4.29
C THR A 187 12.26 -7.42 -5.25
N GLY A 188 12.14 -6.41 -6.11
CA GLY A 188 11.09 -6.34 -7.14
C GLY A 188 9.72 -5.90 -6.64
N TYR A 189 9.57 -5.56 -5.36
CA TYR A 189 8.29 -5.06 -4.83
C TYR A 189 8.06 -3.57 -5.11
N MET A 190 9.09 -2.77 -5.17
CA MET A 190 8.95 -1.33 -5.36
C MET A 190 8.32 -1.00 -6.72
N GLY A 191 7.28 -0.16 -6.69
CA GLY A 191 6.48 0.15 -7.87
C GLY A 191 7.18 0.97 -8.93
N TYR A 192 8.18 1.73 -8.57
CA TYR A 192 8.99 2.57 -9.47
C TYR A 192 8.26 3.71 -10.17
N GLN A 193 6.97 3.88 -9.90
CA GLN A 193 6.12 4.82 -10.63
C GLN A 193 5.77 6.07 -9.83
N SER A 194 6.09 6.10 -8.54
CA SER A 194 5.87 7.25 -7.65
C SER A 194 6.99 7.39 -6.64
N ASP A 195 7.47 8.61 -6.49
CA ASP A 195 8.41 9.00 -5.44
C ASP A 195 7.83 8.84 -4.03
N SER A 196 6.51 8.85 -3.93
CA SER A 196 5.79 8.70 -2.67
C SER A 196 5.77 7.27 -2.12
N GLU A 197 5.98 6.26 -2.94
CA GLU A 197 5.97 4.85 -2.50
C GLU A 197 7.09 4.54 -1.52
N VAL A 198 8.22 5.24 -1.62
CA VAL A 198 9.36 5.02 -0.73
C VAL A 198 9.03 5.27 0.74
N PHE A 199 8.09 6.15 1.06
CA PHE A 199 7.67 6.41 2.43
C PHE A 199 7.12 5.15 3.12
N THR A 200 6.28 4.38 2.42
CA THR A 200 5.77 3.10 2.92
C THR A 200 6.91 2.09 3.08
N HIS A 201 7.82 2.03 2.12
CA HIS A 201 8.96 1.10 2.18
C HIS A 201 9.95 1.46 3.27
N ILE A 202 10.24 2.74 3.50
CA ILE A 202 11.07 3.18 4.63
C ILE A 202 10.40 2.82 5.95
N LEU A 203 9.11 3.09 6.08
CA LEU A 203 8.34 2.75 7.29
C LEU A 203 8.40 1.23 7.55
N HIS A 204 8.15 0.41 6.55
CA HIS A 204 8.26 -1.03 6.65
C HIS A 204 9.69 -1.47 7.04
N TYR A 205 10.70 -0.97 6.35
CA TYR A 205 12.10 -1.31 6.61
C TYR A 205 12.51 -0.98 8.03
N THR A 206 12.17 0.21 8.50
CA THR A 206 12.57 0.68 9.84
C THR A 206 11.81 -0.03 10.96
N THR A 207 10.50 -0.24 10.80
CA THR A 207 9.70 -0.86 11.86
C THR A 207 9.76 -2.39 11.84
N LYS A 208 9.67 -3.02 10.67
CA LYS A 208 9.59 -4.48 10.56
C LYS A 208 10.94 -5.17 10.41
N ARG A 209 11.90 -4.54 9.72
CA ARG A 209 13.23 -5.14 9.49
C ARG A 209 14.24 -4.73 10.53
N LEU A 210 14.24 -3.47 10.96
CA LEU A 210 15.18 -2.97 11.96
C LEU A 210 14.60 -3.00 13.39
N GLY A 211 13.30 -3.25 13.56
CA GLY A 211 12.64 -3.27 14.86
C GLY A 211 12.62 -1.91 15.57
N LEU A 212 12.73 -0.80 14.83
CA LEU A 212 12.72 0.54 15.40
C LEU A 212 11.29 0.97 15.72
N GLY A 213 11.13 1.77 16.79
CA GLY A 213 9.85 2.37 17.10
C GLY A 213 9.37 3.34 16.02
N LEU A 214 8.06 3.55 15.95
CA LEU A 214 7.44 4.48 14.98
C LEU A 214 7.94 5.91 15.12
N ASP A 215 8.26 6.35 16.34
CA ASP A 215 8.84 7.66 16.64
C ASP A 215 10.17 7.90 15.89
N MET A 216 10.96 6.83 15.70
CA MET A 216 12.22 6.91 14.96
C MET A 216 12.01 7.13 13.47
N TYR A 217 10.89 6.70 12.91
CA TYR A 217 10.58 6.89 11.48
C TYR A 217 10.69 8.37 11.06
N LYS A 218 10.11 9.28 11.84
CA LYS A 218 10.20 10.72 11.57
C LYS A 218 11.66 11.21 11.57
N HIS A 219 12.46 10.79 12.53
CA HIS A 219 13.86 11.19 12.63
C HIS A 219 14.73 10.62 11.51
N ILE A 220 14.28 9.55 10.86
CA ILE A 220 14.95 8.96 9.69
C ILE A 220 14.61 9.74 8.44
N ILE A 221 13.31 9.93 8.14
CA ILE A 221 12.89 10.61 6.90
C ILE A 221 13.19 12.11 6.93
N THR A 222 13.09 12.74 8.10
CA THR A 222 13.32 14.18 8.31
C THR A 222 14.19 14.37 9.56
N PRO A 223 15.49 14.14 9.49
CA PRO A 223 16.37 14.24 10.64
C PRO A 223 16.45 15.68 11.15
N LEU A 224 16.65 15.80 12.46
CA LEU A 224 16.88 17.08 13.11
C LEU A 224 18.11 17.77 12.53
N LYS A 225 18.09 19.12 12.52
CA LYS A 225 19.26 19.92 12.24
C LYS A 225 20.31 19.72 13.33
N ASP A 226 21.57 19.97 13.01
CA ASP A 226 22.65 19.69 13.93
C ASP A 226 22.53 20.48 15.24
N GLU A 227 22.04 21.73 15.21
CA GLU A 227 21.78 22.53 16.41
C GLU A 227 20.66 21.95 17.30
N GLU A 228 19.58 21.47 16.68
CA GLU A 228 18.47 20.83 17.38
C GLU A 228 18.89 19.47 17.95
N LEU A 229 19.67 18.73 17.16
CA LEU A 229 20.21 17.43 17.52
C LEU A 229 21.15 17.52 18.74
N LEU A 230 22.00 18.58 18.82
CA LEU A 230 22.89 18.81 19.95
C LEU A 230 22.13 19.02 21.27
N ARG A 231 20.94 19.58 21.21
CA ARG A 231 20.08 19.85 22.39
C ARG A 231 19.13 18.72 22.73
N HIS A 232 19.03 17.70 21.87
CA HIS A 232 18.12 16.60 22.09
C HIS A 232 18.62 15.64 23.17
N PRO A 233 17.76 15.16 24.10
CA PRO A 233 18.16 14.20 25.14
C PRO A 233 18.87 12.97 24.57
N ASP A 234 18.35 12.44 23.46
CA ASP A 234 18.87 11.26 22.78
C ASP A 234 19.87 11.58 21.66
N SER A 235 20.60 12.70 21.77
CA SER A 235 21.50 13.23 20.75
C SER A 235 22.46 12.18 20.16
N ALA A 236 23.11 11.38 21.03
CA ALA A 236 24.05 10.36 20.59
C ALA A 236 23.38 9.27 19.72
N TYR A 237 22.22 8.81 20.14
CA TYR A 237 21.45 7.79 19.41
C TYR A 237 20.95 8.34 18.06
N LEU A 238 20.34 9.52 18.06
CA LEU A 238 19.83 10.15 16.84
C LEU A 238 20.93 10.50 15.83
N ARG A 239 22.14 10.83 16.30
CA ARG A 239 23.31 10.98 15.41
C ARG A 239 23.68 9.67 14.74
N THR A 240 23.75 8.59 15.52
CA THR A 240 24.02 7.26 14.96
C THR A 240 22.98 6.88 13.93
N LEU A 241 21.71 7.10 14.25
CA LEU A 241 20.58 6.85 13.34
C LEU A 241 20.71 7.66 12.03
N LYS A 242 20.97 8.98 12.15
CA LYS A 242 21.16 9.89 11.01
C LYS A 242 22.32 9.44 10.11
N HIS A 243 23.44 9.01 10.69
CA HIS A 243 24.57 8.52 9.93
C HIS A 243 24.32 7.17 9.26
N SER A 244 23.79 6.22 10.01
CA SER A 244 23.56 4.84 9.53
C SER A 244 22.49 4.75 8.45
N LEU A 245 21.47 5.59 8.53
CA LEU A 245 20.32 5.59 7.63
C LEU A 245 20.23 6.84 6.74
N ARG A 246 21.36 7.52 6.54
CA ARG A 246 21.44 8.74 5.72
C ARG A 246 20.84 8.59 4.31
N SER A 247 20.90 7.38 3.74
CA SER A 247 20.37 7.08 2.42
C SER A 247 18.82 7.06 2.38
N LEU A 248 18.15 7.13 3.54
CA LEU A 248 16.69 7.16 3.66
C LEU A 248 16.13 8.55 3.95
N ILE A 249 16.98 9.56 3.99
CA ILE A 249 16.55 10.95 4.21
C ILE A 249 15.78 11.44 3.00
N ILE A 250 14.58 11.93 3.26
CA ILE A 250 13.74 12.53 2.23
C ILE A 250 14.22 13.95 1.92
N ASP A 251 14.38 14.24 0.66
CA ASP A 251 14.68 15.59 0.18
C ASP A 251 13.45 16.19 -0.50
N GLY A 252 12.80 17.09 0.18
CA GLY A 252 11.60 17.78 -0.27
C GLY A 252 10.54 17.95 0.81
N PRO A 253 9.52 18.79 0.55
CA PRO A 253 8.43 19.01 1.48
C PRO A 253 7.53 17.78 1.53
N ASN A 254 7.14 17.37 2.74
CA ASN A 254 6.26 16.21 2.89
C ASN A 254 5.35 16.28 4.12
N CYS A 255 4.16 15.70 3.95
CA CYS A 255 3.27 15.32 5.03
C CYS A 255 2.85 13.86 4.75
N VAL A 256 3.15 12.98 5.68
CA VAL A 256 2.87 11.54 5.58
C VAL A 256 1.80 11.17 6.59
N ILE A 257 0.78 10.49 6.13
CA ILE A 257 -0.21 9.83 7.00
C ILE A 257 -0.12 8.32 6.75
N GLY A 258 -0.12 7.53 7.79
CA GLY A 258 -0.02 6.08 7.64
C GLY A 258 -0.72 5.31 8.74
N ALA A 259 -0.80 4.00 8.52
CA ALA A 259 -1.33 3.05 9.48
C ALA A 259 -0.44 1.82 9.57
N LEU A 260 -0.36 1.25 10.76
CA LEU A 260 0.36 0.03 11.09
C LEU A 260 -0.61 -1.13 11.32
N PRO A 261 -0.13 -2.38 11.32
CA PRO A 261 -0.96 -3.56 11.51
C PRO A 261 -1.76 -3.60 12.83
N ASP A 262 -1.26 -2.93 13.87
CA ASP A 262 -1.91 -2.81 15.18
C ASP A 262 -3.01 -1.75 15.24
N ASN A 263 -3.37 -1.17 14.08
CA ASN A 263 -4.30 -0.05 13.90
C ASN A 263 -3.79 1.30 14.42
N THR A 264 -2.51 1.43 14.75
CA THR A 264 -1.90 2.73 15.01
C THR A 264 -1.96 3.59 13.75
N VAL A 265 -2.53 4.78 13.88
CA VAL A 265 -2.52 5.81 12.82
C VAL A 265 -1.57 6.92 13.22
N PHE A 266 -0.77 7.40 12.29
CA PHE A 266 0.20 8.47 12.56
C PHE A 266 0.21 9.51 11.44
N MET A 267 0.71 10.69 11.78
CA MET A 267 1.07 11.75 10.84
C MET A 267 2.49 12.23 11.13
N ALA A 268 3.28 12.40 10.08
CA ALA A 268 4.61 13.00 10.15
C ALA A 268 4.76 14.09 9.08
N GLN A 269 5.41 15.18 9.45
CA GLN A 269 5.65 16.33 8.55
C GLN A 269 7.12 16.69 8.52
N ASP A 270 7.55 17.29 7.41
CA ASP A 270 8.88 17.92 7.33
C ASP A 270 9.02 19.08 8.34
N SER A 271 10.26 19.45 8.64
CA SER A 271 10.57 20.47 9.66
C SER A 271 9.99 21.86 9.33
N LYS A 272 9.78 22.17 8.06
CA LYS A 272 9.24 23.46 7.60
C LYS A 272 7.72 23.47 7.53
N LYS A 273 7.07 22.28 7.63
CA LYS A 273 5.62 22.09 7.54
C LYS A 273 5.00 22.76 6.30
N LEU A 274 5.71 22.67 5.17
CA LEU A 274 5.25 23.27 3.91
C LEU A 274 4.01 22.58 3.34
N ARG A 275 3.79 21.32 3.70
CA ARG A 275 2.55 20.59 3.41
C ARG A 275 1.75 20.51 4.70
N PRO A 276 0.58 21.20 4.76
CA PRO A 276 -0.19 21.25 6.00
C PRO A 276 -0.78 19.89 6.35
N GLY A 277 -0.86 19.62 7.65
CA GLY A 277 -1.57 18.50 8.23
C GLY A 277 -2.24 18.97 9.53
N VAL A 278 -3.50 18.62 9.73
CA VAL A 278 -4.33 18.96 10.88
C VAL A 278 -4.98 17.73 11.46
#